data_cbd1b6a9d2d75f3ba3eb7d4ea448aee9
#
_entry.id   cbd1b6a9d2d75f3ba3eb7d4ea448aee9
#
_cell.length_a   1.000
_cell.length_b   1.000
_cell.length_c   1.000
_cell.angle_alpha   90.00
_cell.angle_beta   90.00
_cell.angle_gamma   90.00
#
_symmetry.space_group_name_H-M   'P 1'
#
loop_
_entity.id
_entity.type
_entity.pdbx_description
1 polymer ?
#
loop_
_entity_poly.entity_id
_entity_poly.type
_entity_poly.pdbx_seq_one_letter_code
_entity_poly.pdbx_strand_id
1 'polypeptide(L)'
;MVGIGPFIPHKDTPFGEYDAGSAQLTLKLISILRLLLPKANLPATTALNTLLADGHQQGILAGANVIMPNLSPQNVRDKYNLYNNKRHSGSEAAEGICLLQKQLEEIGYQVVVSRGDYPGVIR
;
A
#
# COMPACT_ATOMS: atom_id res chain seq x y z
N MET A 1 5.69 -11.18 6.53
CA MET A 1 5.39 -10.12 5.54
C MET A 1 6.70 -9.60 4.97
N VAL A 2 6.76 -9.36 3.68
CA VAL A 2 7.89 -8.72 3.01
C VAL A 2 7.39 -7.40 2.41
N GLY A 3 7.85 -6.28 2.98
CA GLY A 3 7.41 -4.95 2.54
C GLY A 3 8.41 -4.33 1.58
N ILE A 4 7.92 -3.81 0.46
CA ILE A 4 8.66 -2.99 -0.48
C ILE A 4 7.77 -1.85 -0.96
N GLY A 5 8.32 -0.66 -1.07
CA GLY A 5 7.61 0.51 -1.54
C GLY A 5 8.56 1.53 -2.15
N PRO A 6 8.07 2.47 -2.95
CA PRO A 6 8.89 3.53 -3.49
C PRO A 6 9.31 4.50 -2.37
N PHE A 7 10.50 5.05 -2.48
CA PHE A 7 10.92 6.16 -1.64
C PHE A 7 10.06 7.40 -1.98
N ILE A 8 9.63 8.13 -0.97
CA ILE A 8 9.02 9.45 -1.12
C ILE A 8 9.72 10.40 -0.14
N PRO A 9 10.28 11.51 -0.62
CA PRO A 9 10.99 12.45 0.24
C PRO A 9 10.05 13.15 1.23
N HIS A 10 10.60 13.64 2.31
CA HIS A 10 9.95 14.58 3.22
C HIS A 10 10.81 15.85 3.33
N LYS A 11 10.19 17.00 3.11
CA LYS A 11 10.85 18.33 3.06
C LYS A 11 11.70 18.66 4.30
N ASP A 12 11.30 18.14 5.46
CA ASP A 12 11.98 18.40 6.74
C ASP A 12 13.05 17.35 7.08
N THR A 13 13.55 16.62 6.08
CA THR A 13 14.59 15.61 6.24
C THR A 13 15.79 15.92 5.34
N PRO A 14 16.98 15.36 5.62
CA PRO A 14 18.15 15.51 4.74
C PRO A 14 17.93 15.00 3.31
N PHE A 15 16.90 14.19 3.09
CA PHE A 15 16.53 13.62 1.80
C PHE A 15 15.40 14.39 1.09
N GLY A 16 15.01 15.55 1.62
CA GLY A 16 13.90 16.35 1.09
C GLY A 16 14.07 16.82 -0.35
N GLU A 17 15.31 17.03 -0.78
CA GLU A 17 15.67 17.47 -2.14
C GLU A 17 15.85 16.31 -3.15
N TYR A 18 15.70 15.06 -2.71
CA TYR A 18 15.83 13.91 -3.60
C TYR A 18 14.52 13.64 -4.36
N ASP A 19 14.67 13.13 -5.56
CA ASP A 19 13.52 12.67 -6.34
C ASP A 19 12.85 11.45 -5.71
N ALA A 20 11.53 11.34 -5.90
CA ALA A 20 10.79 10.16 -5.49
C ALA A 20 11.24 8.92 -6.28
N GLY A 21 11.18 7.77 -5.64
CA GLY A 21 11.50 6.48 -6.26
C GLY A 21 10.49 6.09 -7.33
N SER A 22 10.90 5.20 -8.24
CA SER A 22 10.07 4.75 -9.36
C SER A 22 8.95 3.80 -8.89
N ALA A 23 7.71 4.19 -9.12
CA ALA A 23 6.54 3.33 -8.92
C ALA A 23 6.58 2.08 -9.84
N GLN A 24 7.00 2.25 -11.11
CA GLN A 24 7.12 1.16 -12.06
C GLN A 24 8.15 0.12 -11.64
N LEU A 25 9.30 0.56 -11.11
CA LEU A 25 10.30 -0.35 -10.57
C LEU A 25 9.74 -1.10 -9.36
N THR A 26 9.01 -0.42 -8.49
CA THR A 26 8.36 -1.05 -7.33
C THR A 26 7.39 -2.15 -7.75
N LEU A 27 6.55 -1.90 -8.75
CA LEU A 27 5.62 -2.91 -9.29
C LEU A 27 6.36 -4.14 -9.84
N LYS A 28 7.43 -3.93 -10.62
CA LYS A 28 8.28 -5.03 -11.13
C LYS A 28 8.89 -5.85 -9.99
N LEU A 29 9.39 -5.18 -8.95
CA LEU A 29 9.98 -5.85 -7.78
C LEU A 29 8.93 -6.63 -6.98
N ILE A 30 7.70 -6.12 -6.84
CA ILE A 30 6.58 -6.88 -6.24
C ILE A 30 6.33 -8.17 -7.02
N SER A 31 6.28 -8.10 -8.37
CA SER A 31 6.07 -9.28 -9.21
C SER A 31 7.20 -10.30 -9.06
N ILE A 32 8.45 -9.86 -9.04
CA ILE A 32 9.62 -10.73 -8.82
C ILE A 32 9.53 -11.38 -7.43
N LEU A 33 9.24 -10.59 -6.39
CA LEU A 33 9.10 -11.11 -5.04
C LEU A 33 7.95 -12.13 -4.93
N ARG A 34 6.84 -11.93 -5.63
CA ARG A 34 5.75 -12.90 -5.66
C ARG A 34 6.16 -14.23 -6.27
N LEU A 35 6.96 -14.20 -7.34
CA LEU A 35 7.48 -15.43 -7.98
C LEU A 35 8.47 -16.16 -7.07
N LEU A 36 9.35 -15.42 -6.40
CA LEU A 36 10.35 -16.00 -5.49
C LEU A 36 9.75 -16.48 -4.16
N LEU A 37 8.71 -15.80 -3.67
CA LEU A 37 8.09 -16.03 -2.38
C LEU A 37 6.56 -16.17 -2.53
N PRO A 38 6.07 -17.26 -3.14
CA PRO A 38 4.66 -17.39 -3.55
C PRO A 38 3.66 -17.33 -2.38
N LYS A 39 4.10 -17.67 -1.17
CA LYS A 39 3.25 -17.66 0.05
C LYS A 39 3.45 -16.41 0.93
N ALA A 40 4.35 -15.50 0.59
CA ALA A 40 4.62 -14.33 1.41
C ALA A 40 3.45 -13.32 1.38
N ASN A 41 3.21 -12.67 2.51
CA ASN A 41 2.36 -11.48 2.55
C ASN A 41 3.17 -10.29 2.02
N LEU A 42 2.71 -9.72 0.90
CA LEU A 42 3.32 -8.58 0.20
C LEU A 42 2.33 -7.42 0.20
N PRO A 43 2.65 -6.27 0.82
CA PRO A 43 1.75 -5.14 0.86
C PRO A 43 1.81 -4.29 -0.43
N ALA A 44 0.65 -3.88 -0.94
CA ALA A 44 0.51 -2.71 -1.79
C ALA A 44 0.53 -1.47 -0.88
N THR A 45 1.67 -0.77 -0.85
CA THR A 45 1.91 0.26 0.17
C THR A 45 1.18 1.57 -0.13
N THR A 46 0.91 2.36 0.91
CA THR A 46 0.37 3.72 0.78
C THR A 46 1.30 4.62 -0.04
N ALA A 47 2.62 4.42 0.04
CA ALA A 47 3.59 5.14 -0.76
C ALA A 47 3.38 4.90 -2.26
N LEU A 48 3.14 3.66 -2.67
CA LEU A 48 2.81 3.33 -4.06
C LEU A 48 1.51 4.02 -4.50
N ASN A 49 0.47 3.99 -3.65
CA ASN A 49 -0.81 4.67 -3.92
C ASN A 49 -0.70 6.21 -3.89
N THR A 50 0.35 6.76 -3.27
CA THR A 50 0.63 8.21 -3.31
C THR A 50 1.22 8.62 -4.65
N LEU A 51 2.08 7.80 -5.24
CA LEU A 51 2.68 8.07 -6.54
C LEU A 51 1.76 7.73 -7.72
N LEU A 52 0.90 6.72 -7.58
CA LEU A 52 -0.06 6.31 -8.60
C LEU A 52 -1.48 6.43 -8.07
N ALA A 53 -2.40 6.94 -8.90
CA ALA A 53 -3.80 7.11 -8.52
C ALA A 53 -4.49 5.79 -8.15
N ASP A 54 -4.11 4.72 -8.81
CA ASP A 54 -4.58 3.34 -8.68
C ASP A 54 -3.50 2.40 -8.12
N GLY A 55 -2.55 2.95 -7.34
CA GLY A 55 -1.39 2.23 -6.85
C GLY A 55 -1.71 0.96 -6.06
N HIS A 56 -2.80 0.95 -5.30
CA HIS A 56 -3.26 -0.27 -4.62
C HIS A 56 -3.70 -1.34 -5.61
N GLN A 57 -4.50 -1.00 -6.62
CA GLN A 57 -4.98 -1.93 -7.65
C GLN A 57 -3.81 -2.48 -8.47
N GLN A 58 -2.91 -1.61 -8.95
CA GLN A 58 -1.71 -2.04 -9.68
C GLN A 58 -0.78 -2.90 -8.82
N GLY A 59 -0.63 -2.58 -7.53
CA GLY A 59 0.14 -3.39 -6.60
C GLY A 59 -0.43 -4.80 -6.43
N ILE A 60 -1.75 -4.94 -6.30
CA ILE A 60 -2.43 -6.25 -6.23
C ILE A 60 -2.24 -7.03 -7.54
N LEU A 61 -2.45 -6.39 -8.69
CA LEU A 61 -2.23 -7.02 -10.01
C LEU A 61 -0.77 -7.43 -10.22
N ALA A 62 0.18 -6.70 -9.63
CA ALA A 62 1.61 -7.05 -9.64
C ALA A 62 1.96 -8.22 -8.70
N GLY A 63 1.04 -8.66 -7.84
CA GLY A 63 1.25 -9.79 -6.93
C GLY A 63 1.23 -9.47 -5.45
N ALA A 64 0.95 -8.23 -5.04
CA ALA A 64 0.65 -7.93 -3.64
C ALA A 64 -0.66 -8.62 -3.20
N ASN A 65 -0.81 -8.87 -1.90
CA ASN A 65 -2.00 -9.49 -1.33
C ASN A 65 -2.41 -8.90 0.02
N VAL A 66 -1.81 -7.78 0.40
CA VAL A 66 -2.15 -7.05 1.62
C VAL A 66 -2.31 -5.58 1.30
N ILE A 67 -3.35 -4.95 1.85
CA ILE A 67 -3.54 -3.50 1.86
C ILE A 67 -3.73 -3.07 3.31
N MET A 68 -3.11 -1.95 3.67
CA MET A 68 -3.21 -1.36 5.00
C MET A 68 -3.97 -0.03 4.90
N PRO A 69 -5.29 -0.02 5.14
CA PRO A 69 -6.05 1.22 5.14
C PRO A 69 -5.64 2.11 6.31
N ASN A 70 -5.72 3.42 6.11
CA ASN A 70 -5.47 4.37 7.19
C ASN A 70 -6.72 4.50 8.07
N LEU A 71 -6.67 3.94 9.26
CA LEU A 71 -7.75 3.99 10.26
C LEU A 71 -7.58 5.11 11.29
N SER A 72 -6.57 5.97 11.15
CA SER A 72 -6.36 7.09 12.06
C SER A 72 -7.56 8.04 12.03
N PRO A 73 -8.02 8.55 13.19
CA PRO A 73 -9.06 9.58 13.25
C PRO A 73 -8.68 10.82 12.43
N GLN A 74 -9.66 11.46 11.78
CA GLN A 74 -9.42 12.59 10.87
C GLN A 74 -8.65 13.74 11.53
N ASN A 75 -8.99 14.07 12.76
CA ASN A 75 -8.40 15.18 13.52
C ASN A 75 -6.91 15.01 13.87
N VAL A 76 -6.34 13.82 13.69
CA VAL A 76 -4.92 13.54 13.97
C VAL A 76 -4.15 13.10 12.72
N ARG A 77 -4.81 12.90 11.58
CA ARG A 77 -4.17 12.43 10.35
C ARG A 77 -3.08 13.36 9.86
N ASP A 78 -3.32 14.68 9.95
CA ASP A 78 -2.35 15.70 9.50
C ASP A 78 -1.10 15.75 10.36
N LYS A 79 -1.13 15.21 11.57
CA LYS A 79 0.01 15.11 12.47
C LYS A 79 0.94 13.93 12.14
N TYR A 80 0.49 13.03 11.27
CA TYR A 80 1.23 11.81 10.92
C TYR A 80 1.66 11.82 9.44
N ASN A 81 2.44 12.84 9.09
CA ASN A 81 3.01 13.01 7.76
C ASN A 81 4.43 12.44 7.71
N LEU A 82 4.57 11.17 7.30
CA LEU A 82 5.87 10.50 7.15
C LEU A 82 6.63 10.93 5.89
N TYR A 83 5.94 11.46 4.89
CA TYR A 83 6.48 11.92 3.61
C TYR A 83 5.54 12.93 2.95
N ASN A 84 6.06 13.69 1.99
CA ASN A 84 5.30 14.72 1.28
C ASN A 84 4.10 14.12 0.52
N ASN A 85 3.01 14.86 0.48
CA ASN A 85 1.79 14.52 -0.28
C ASN A 85 1.19 13.13 0.05
N LYS A 86 1.42 12.62 1.26
CA LYS A 86 0.80 11.36 1.70
C LYS A 86 -0.71 11.44 1.47
N ARG A 87 -1.24 10.56 0.61
CA ARG A 87 -2.67 10.52 0.36
C ARG A 87 -3.44 10.12 1.61
N HIS A 88 -4.27 11.03 2.04
CA HIS A 88 -5.31 10.76 3.01
C HIS A 88 -6.62 10.67 2.22
N SER A 89 -7.29 9.52 2.23
CA SER A 89 -8.70 9.52 1.84
C SER A 89 -9.43 10.44 2.84
N GLY A 90 -10.06 11.49 2.35
CA GLY A 90 -10.80 12.45 3.18
C GLY A 90 -12.04 11.85 3.84
N SER A 91 -12.38 10.60 3.50
CA SER A 91 -13.48 9.83 4.04
C SER A 91 -13.18 9.28 5.45
N GLU A 92 -14.20 9.07 6.24
CA GLU A 92 -14.11 8.30 7.48
C GLU A 92 -13.54 6.90 7.23
N ALA A 93 -12.97 6.28 8.26
CA ALA A 93 -12.30 4.98 8.12
C ALA A 93 -13.21 3.90 7.48
N ALA A 94 -14.50 3.90 7.84
CA ALA A 94 -15.47 2.96 7.28
C ALA A 94 -15.74 3.20 5.80
N GLU A 95 -15.93 4.46 5.37
CA GLU A 95 -16.13 4.82 3.97
C GLU A 95 -14.90 4.49 3.12
N GLY A 96 -13.71 4.71 3.68
CA GLY A 96 -12.44 4.37 3.03
C GLY A 96 -12.31 2.88 2.75
N ILE A 97 -12.77 2.02 3.67
CA ILE A 97 -12.80 0.56 3.49
C ILE A 97 -13.80 0.17 2.40
N CYS A 98 -15.02 0.74 2.41
CA CYS A 98 -16.02 0.47 1.38
C CYS A 98 -15.56 0.89 -0.01
N LEU A 99 -14.90 2.06 -0.13
CA LEU A 99 -14.33 2.52 -1.39
C LEU A 99 -13.22 1.58 -1.89
N LEU A 100 -12.32 1.19 -1.00
CA LEU A 100 -11.26 0.24 -1.31
C LEU A 100 -11.82 -1.10 -1.79
N GLN A 101 -12.86 -1.61 -1.13
CA GLN A 101 -13.52 -2.85 -1.52
C GLN A 101 -14.07 -2.76 -2.95
N LYS A 102 -14.78 -1.69 -3.29
CA LYS A 102 -15.29 -1.46 -4.66
C LYS A 102 -14.16 -1.41 -5.68
N GLN A 103 -13.10 -0.67 -5.39
CA GLN A 103 -11.93 -0.57 -6.28
C GLN A 103 -11.27 -1.93 -6.54
N LEU A 104 -11.23 -2.82 -5.55
CA LEU A 104 -10.67 -4.16 -5.72
C LEU A 104 -11.63 -5.10 -6.46
N GLU A 105 -12.93 -4.98 -6.24
CA GLU A 105 -13.96 -5.71 -6.98
C GLU A 105 -13.89 -5.43 -8.49
N GLU A 106 -13.60 -4.18 -8.89
CA GLU A 106 -13.42 -3.79 -10.30
C GLU A 106 -12.30 -4.58 -11.00
N ILE A 107 -11.29 -5.02 -10.26
CA ILE A 107 -10.18 -5.83 -10.79
C ILE A 107 -10.31 -7.32 -10.45
N GLY A 108 -11.49 -7.75 -9.95
CA GLY A 108 -11.80 -9.16 -9.67
C GLY A 108 -11.28 -9.69 -8.33
N TYR A 109 -10.93 -8.81 -7.40
CA TYR A 109 -10.44 -9.18 -6.07
C TYR A 109 -11.46 -8.82 -4.98
N GLN A 110 -11.41 -9.57 -3.87
CA GLN A 110 -12.24 -9.33 -2.69
C GLN A 110 -11.37 -9.04 -1.47
N VAL A 111 -11.84 -8.10 -0.63
CA VAL A 111 -11.22 -7.85 0.67
C VAL A 111 -11.64 -8.93 1.66
N VAL A 112 -10.67 -9.62 2.24
CA VAL A 112 -10.88 -10.58 3.33
C VAL A 112 -10.25 -10.02 4.58
N VAL A 113 -11.05 -9.88 5.64
CA VAL A 113 -10.56 -9.49 6.96
C VAL A 113 -10.06 -10.73 7.68
N SER A 114 -8.76 -10.85 7.86
CA SER A 114 -8.13 -11.98 8.53
C SER A 114 -6.96 -11.50 9.39
N ARG A 115 -6.45 -12.39 10.26
CA ARG A 115 -5.27 -12.10 11.07
C ARG A 115 -3.99 -11.93 10.24
N GLY A 116 -3.98 -12.37 8.99
CA GLY A 116 -2.83 -12.24 8.08
C GLY A 116 -1.67 -13.17 8.43
N ASP A 117 -1.93 -14.32 9.00
CA ASP A 117 -0.92 -15.31 9.30
C ASP A 117 -0.21 -15.79 8.01
N TYR A 118 1.06 -16.14 8.16
CA TYR A 118 1.79 -16.77 7.06
C TYR A 118 1.21 -18.16 6.75
N PRO A 119 0.74 -18.42 5.53
CA PRO A 119 0.05 -19.67 5.19
C PRO A 119 0.92 -20.94 5.28
N GLY A 120 2.23 -20.79 5.45
CA GLY A 120 3.18 -21.89 5.58
C GLY A 120 3.42 -22.37 7.02
N VAL A 121 2.82 -21.75 8.03
CA VAL A 121 2.90 -22.21 9.41
C VAL A 121 1.84 -23.28 9.63
N ILE A 122 2.26 -24.54 9.67
CA ILE A 122 1.43 -25.64 10.15
C ILE A 122 1.36 -25.49 11.68
N ARG A 123 0.18 -25.30 12.22
CA ARG A 123 -0.09 -25.36 13.67
C ARG A 123 -0.48 -26.76 14.07
#